data_647426e89239a5d7c300f254f09abf5e
#
_entry.id   647426e89239a5d7c300f254f09abf5e
#
_cell.length_a   1.000
_cell.length_b   1.000
_cell.length_c   1.000
_cell.angle_alpha   90.00
_cell.angle_beta   90.00
_cell.angle_gamma   90.00
#
_symmetry.space_group_name_H-M   'P 1'
#
loop_
_entity.id
_entity.type
_entity.pdbx_description
1 polymer ?
#
loop_
_entity_poly.entity_id
_entity_poly.type
_entity_poly.pdbx_seq_one_letter_code
_entity_poly.pdbx_strand_id
1 'polypeptide(L)'
;MSRLRAGTLVTALSRLAGAAAVMLIVATLAFGALQLIPGDPAEAAVGGPGSQASAAALEAARAEFGLDRPIIVQYFDFLWRLVRGDLGVSYSQRIPVAEVLQHAIGPTLALAALSLAVAWVIALTSVFIASGSSRAARAVTSALDLVAAAMPNFWLASLLVLLFTGVLGWLPAVSTGEFAGIVLPALALAIPTSGFIAQVCRAGVENARSAPFIESARARGETEAGVRLRHIIRHGLVPGLNMTAWALGSLLGGAAVIEVIFARPGLGRTLVSAVTVRDIPVVLGVVLLAALAYVVVTLITDLTIAKVDPRTEAKLQQAVANG
;
A
#
# COMPACT_ATOMS: atom_id res chain seq x y z
N MET A 1 -29.28 26.69 0.05
CA MET A 1 -28.82 25.58 -0.80
C MET A 1 -27.63 25.93 -1.70
N SER A 2 -27.47 27.15 -2.20
CA SER A 2 -26.35 27.56 -3.07
C SER A 2 -24.98 27.64 -2.38
N ARG A 3 -24.91 28.12 -1.13
CA ARG A 3 -23.65 28.21 -0.37
C ARG A 3 -23.07 26.87 0.05
N LEU A 4 -23.90 25.86 0.32
CA LEU A 4 -23.46 24.49 0.63
C LEU A 4 -22.84 23.79 -0.60
N ARG A 5 -23.39 24.05 -1.81
CA ARG A 5 -22.82 23.51 -3.06
C ARG A 5 -21.49 24.18 -3.43
N ALA A 6 -21.34 25.47 -3.15
CA ALA A 6 -20.08 26.19 -3.41
C ALA A 6 -18.94 25.68 -2.50
N GLY A 7 -19.21 25.44 -1.22
CA GLY A 7 -18.22 24.88 -0.30
C GLY A 7 -17.74 23.48 -0.70
N THR A 8 -18.68 22.60 -1.10
CA THR A 8 -18.32 21.24 -1.56
C THR A 8 -17.50 21.26 -2.85
N LEU A 9 -17.78 22.20 -3.75
CA LEU A 9 -17.04 22.33 -5.02
C LEU A 9 -15.62 22.84 -4.79
N VAL A 10 -15.43 23.83 -3.91
CA VAL A 10 -14.11 24.32 -3.50
C VAL A 10 -13.28 23.22 -2.84
N THR A 11 -13.87 22.46 -1.94
CA THR A 11 -13.19 21.32 -1.28
C THR A 11 -12.80 20.23 -2.29
N ALA A 12 -13.66 19.89 -3.23
CA ALA A 12 -13.34 18.94 -4.29
C ALA A 12 -12.20 19.42 -5.20
N LEU A 13 -12.24 20.69 -5.60
CA LEU A 13 -11.19 21.29 -6.42
C LEU A 13 -9.84 21.35 -5.69
N SER A 14 -9.82 21.71 -4.40
CA SER A 14 -8.59 21.73 -3.61
C SER A 14 -7.99 20.33 -3.44
N ARG A 15 -8.81 19.29 -3.26
CA ARG A 15 -8.35 17.89 -3.21
C ARG A 15 -7.77 17.43 -4.54
N LEU A 16 -8.42 17.76 -5.65
CA LEU A 16 -7.92 17.44 -6.99
C LEU A 16 -6.61 18.17 -7.30
N ALA A 17 -6.51 19.46 -6.94
CA ALA A 17 -5.28 20.23 -7.08
C ALA A 17 -4.14 19.63 -6.23
N GLY A 18 -4.44 19.23 -4.99
CA GLY A 18 -3.48 18.54 -4.13
C GLY A 18 -3.02 17.21 -4.72
N ALA A 19 -3.95 16.41 -5.25
CA ALA A 19 -3.62 15.15 -5.92
C ALA A 19 -2.73 15.38 -7.15
N ALA A 20 -3.05 16.36 -7.99
CA ALA A 20 -2.25 16.73 -9.16
C ALA A 20 -0.85 17.22 -8.76
N ALA A 21 -0.75 18.03 -7.69
CA ALA A 21 0.53 18.49 -7.16
C ALA A 21 1.40 17.31 -6.65
N VAL A 22 0.82 16.38 -5.90
CA VAL A 22 1.52 15.16 -5.45
C VAL A 22 2.01 14.36 -6.65
N MET A 23 1.16 14.12 -7.67
CA MET A 23 1.56 13.38 -8.87
C MET A 23 2.68 14.08 -9.62
N LEU A 24 2.65 15.41 -9.75
CA LEU A 24 3.70 16.19 -10.39
C LEU A 24 5.02 16.11 -9.62
N ILE A 25 4.96 16.26 -8.30
CA ILE A 25 6.15 16.16 -7.42
C ILE A 25 6.77 14.76 -7.54
N VAL A 26 5.96 13.71 -7.45
CA VAL A 26 6.43 12.33 -7.58
C VAL A 26 7.04 12.08 -8.97
N ALA A 27 6.38 12.55 -10.05
CA ALA A 27 6.88 12.44 -11.40
C ALA A 27 8.25 13.13 -11.56
N THR A 28 8.37 14.35 -11.02
CA THR A 28 9.62 15.14 -11.09
C THR A 28 10.74 14.48 -10.30
N LEU A 29 10.45 14.06 -9.06
CA LEU A 29 11.45 13.42 -8.20
C LEU A 29 11.89 12.06 -8.76
N ALA A 30 10.95 11.26 -9.26
CA ALA A 30 11.26 9.97 -9.85
C ALA A 30 12.10 10.13 -11.14
N PHE A 31 11.71 11.05 -12.02
CA PHE A 31 12.51 11.34 -13.22
C PHE A 31 13.92 11.83 -12.86
N GLY A 32 14.03 12.79 -11.92
CA GLY A 32 15.33 13.30 -11.47
C GLY A 32 16.20 12.24 -10.80
N ALA A 33 15.61 11.39 -9.94
CA ALA A 33 16.32 10.30 -9.28
C ALA A 33 16.90 9.29 -10.27
N LEU A 34 16.17 8.97 -11.34
CA LEU A 34 16.64 8.07 -12.39
C LEU A 34 17.82 8.62 -13.18
N GLN A 35 17.92 9.95 -13.34
CA GLN A 35 19.08 10.59 -13.98
C GLN A 35 20.35 10.52 -13.12
N LEU A 36 20.23 10.29 -11.81
CA LEU A 36 21.36 10.12 -10.89
C LEU A 36 21.92 8.70 -10.88
N ILE A 37 21.18 7.72 -11.43
CA ILE A 37 21.66 6.33 -11.50
C ILE A 37 22.78 6.25 -12.56
N PRO A 38 24.01 5.82 -12.19
CA PRO A 38 25.10 5.73 -13.15
C PRO A 38 24.83 4.68 -14.22
N GLY A 39 25.13 5.01 -15.50
CA GLY A 39 25.01 4.13 -16.67
C GLY A 39 24.09 4.70 -17.73
N ASP A 40 23.97 3.97 -18.83
CA ASP A 40 23.22 4.39 -20.02
C ASP A 40 21.85 3.71 -20.08
N PRO A 41 20.74 4.47 -20.07
CA PRO A 41 19.40 3.88 -20.23
C PRO A 41 19.21 3.11 -21.55
N ALA A 42 19.98 3.44 -22.58
CA ALA A 42 19.94 2.70 -23.86
C ALA A 42 20.36 1.24 -23.72
N GLU A 43 21.15 0.89 -22.69
CA GLU A 43 21.52 -0.49 -22.40
C GLU A 43 20.29 -1.39 -22.18
N ALA A 44 19.21 -0.83 -21.60
CA ALA A 44 17.97 -1.58 -21.40
C ALA A 44 17.40 -2.15 -22.70
N ALA A 45 17.52 -1.41 -23.80
CA ALA A 45 17.00 -1.80 -25.12
C ALA A 45 17.84 -2.87 -25.82
N VAL A 46 19.08 -3.09 -25.37
CA VAL A 46 20.05 -3.99 -25.99
C VAL A 46 20.50 -5.14 -25.09
N GLY A 47 19.66 -5.47 -24.08
CA GLY A 47 19.88 -6.62 -23.19
C GLY A 47 20.30 -6.28 -21.78
N GLY A 48 20.32 -4.99 -21.42
CA GLY A 48 20.61 -4.50 -20.06
C GLY A 48 22.09 -4.25 -19.79
N PRO A 49 22.42 -3.79 -18.56
CA PRO A 49 23.80 -3.53 -18.15
C PRO A 49 24.68 -4.77 -18.28
N GLY A 50 25.85 -4.57 -18.89
CA GLY A 50 26.78 -5.68 -19.15
C GLY A 50 26.51 -6.47 -20.45
N SER A 51 25.47 -6.10 -21.22
CA SER A 51 25.30 -6.61 -22.57
C SER A 51 26.54 -6.19 -23.41
N GLN A 52 27.10 -7.13 -24.19
CA GLN A 52 28.20 -6.81 -25.11
C GLN A 52 27.68 -6.18 -26.42
N ALA A 53 26.75 -5.20 -26.27
CA ALA A 53 26.16 -4.52 -27.40
C ALA A 53 27.20 -3.64 -28.11
N SER A 54 27.14 -3.60 -29.45
CA SER A 54 27.99 -2.72 -30.20
C SER A 54 27.67 -1.24 -30.00
N ALA A 55 28.64 -0.35 -30.14
CA ALA A 55 28.42 1.08 -30.05
C ALA A 55 27.31 1.56 -31.00
N ALA A 56 27.25 1.00 -32.20
CA ALA A 56 26.21 1.32 -33.18
C ALA A 56 24.82 0.90 -32.71
N ALA A 57 24.65 -0.22 -31.99
CA ALA A 57 23.37 -0.65 -31.42
C ALA A 57 22.91 0.27 -30.28
N LEU A 58 23.85 0.74 -29.45
CA LEU A 58 23.57 1.71 -28.40
C LEU A 58 23.18 3.08 -28.97
N GLU A 59 23.85 3.57 -29.99
CA GLU A 59 23.48 4.83 -30.66
C GLU A 59 22.13 4.73 -31.34
N ALA A 60 21.79 3.62 -31.98
CA ALA A 60 20.47 3.38 -32.56
C ALA A 60 19.41 3.37 -31.50
N ALA A 61 19.64 2.73 -30.36
CA ALA A 61 18.68 2.74 -29.21
C ALA A 61 18.51 4.14 -28.61
N ARG A 62 19.58 4.93 -28.46
CA ARG A 62 19.50 6.32 -27.99
C ARG A 62 18.65 7.17 -28.92
N ALA A 63 18.85 7.05 -30.24
CA ALA A 63 18.05 7.79 -31.23
C ALA A 63 16.59 7.33 -31.25
N GLU A 64 16.33 6.01 -31.15
CA GLU A 64 14.98 5.43 -31.14
C GLU A 64 14.14 5.95 -29.94
N PHE A 65 14.73 6.02 -28.74
CA PHE A 65 14.04 6.45 -27.51
C PHE A 65 14.24 7.92 -27.17
N GLY A 66 14.94 8.68 -28.00
CA GLY A 66 15.20 10.12 -27.84
C GLY A 66 16.08 10.43 -26.62
N LEU A 67 16.95 9.52 -26.23
CA LEU A 67 17.88 9.65 -25.10
C LEU A 67 19.11 10.52 -25.44
N ASP A 68 19.29 10.86 -26.71
CA ASP A 68 20.28 11.80 -27.25
C ASP A 68 19.89 13.26 -27.03
N ARG A 69 18.62 13.54 -26.68
CA ARG A 69 18.10 14.89 -26.47
C ARG A 69 18.53 15.44 -25.10
N PRO A 70 18.59 16.78 -24.95
CA PRO A 70 18.81 17.41 -23.63
C PRO A 70 17.83 16.89 -22.58
N ILE A 71 18.30 16.64 -21.35
CA ILE A 71 17.48 16.09 -20.24
C ILE A 71 16.21 16.93 -19.99
N ILE A 72 16.32 18.26 -20.14
CA ILE A 72 15.19 19.15 -19.96
C ILE A 72 14.08 18.90 -21.00
N VAL A 73 14.45 18.58 -22.23
CA VAL A 73 13.51 18.22 -23.31
C VAL A 73 12.85 16.87 -23.00
N GLN A 74 13.65 15.87 -22.59
CA GLN A 74 13.13 14.56 -22.19
C GLN A 74 12.12 14.68 -21.04
N TYR A 75 12.37 15.57 -20.06
CA TYR A 75 11.47 15.82 -18.94
C TYR A 75 10.13 16.43 -19.38
N PHE A 76 10.16 17.46 -20.22
CA PHE A 76 8.93 18.08 -20.72
C PHE A 76 8.15 17.14 -21.65
N ASP A 77 8.84 16.36 -22.49
CA ASP A 77 8.21 15.33 -23.31
C ASP A 77 7.56 14.23 -22.45
N PHE A 78 8.20 13.84 -21.35
CA PHE A 78 7.62 12.93 -20.37
C PHE A 78 6.36 13.49 -19.72
N LEU A 79 6.40 14.73 -19.21
CA LEU A 79 5.23 15.39 -18.61
C LEU A 79 4.09 15.54 -19.61
N TRP A 80 4.39 15.89 -20.83
CA TRP A 80 3.39 16.04 -21.90
C TRP A 80 2.70 14.72 -22.24
N ARG A 81 3.44 13.65 -22.33
CA ARG A 81 2.89 12.30 -22.49
C ARG A 81 2.05 11.89 -21.30
N LEU A 82 2.53 12.16 -20.08
CA LEU A 82 1.81 11.84 -18.85
C LEU A 82 0.43 12.51 -18.77
N VAL A 83 0.33 13.80 -19.15
CA VAL A 83 -0.96 14.52 -19.20
C VAL A 83 -1.93 13.87 -20.20
N ARG A 84 -1.43 13.23 -21.24
CA ARG A 84 -2.24 12.48 -22.22
C ARG A 84 -2.55 11.05 -21.82
N GLY A 85 -2.06 10.60 -20.65
CA GLY A 85 -2.20 9.22 -20.19
C GLY A 85 -1.25 8.24 -20.87
N ASP A 86 -0.27 8.73 -21.62
CA ASP A 86 0.75 7.93 -22.28
C ASP A 86 1.97 7.76 -21.36
N LEU A 87 2.17 6.55 -20.86
CA LEU A 87 3.32 6.18 -20.01
C LEU A 87 4.56 5.81 -20.84
N GLY A 88 4.47 5.82 -22.18
CA GLY A 88 5.53 5.45 -23.08
C GLY A 88 5.67 3.95 -23.30
N VAL A 89 6.81 3.57 -23.86
CA VAL A 89 7.15 2.18 -24.24
C VAL A 89 8.31 1.71 -23.38
N SER A 90 8.24 0.48 -22.88
CA SER A 90 9.34 -0.20 -22.18
C SER A 90 10.56 -0.32 -23.09
N TYR A 91 11.72 0.11 -22.62
CA TYR A 91 12.95 0.01 -23.40
C TYR A 91 13.38 -1.45 -23.58
N SER A 92 13.22 -2.27 -22.55
CA SER A 92 13.66 -3.67 -22.55
C SER A 92 12.68 -4.61 -23.26
N GLN A 93 11.36 -4.40 -23.08
CA GLN A 93 10.32 -5.29 -23.60
C GLN A 93 9.72 -4.81 -24.93
N ARG A 94 9.91 -3.54 -25.30
CA ARG A 94 9.37 -2.89 -26.52
C ARG A 94 7.86 -2.95 -26.65
N ILE A 95 7.14 -3.01 -25.51
CA ILE A 95 5.67 -2.95 -25.42
C ILE A 95 5.25 -1.72 -24.62
N PRO A 96 3.99 -1.26 -24.75
CA PRO A 96 3.48 -0.14 -23.96
C PRO A 96 3.63 -0.40 -22.45
N VAL A 97 4.10 0.59 -21.68
CA VAL A 97 4.21 0.49 -20.22
C VAL A 97 2.87 0.18 -19.58
N ALA A 98 1.78 0.72 -20.12
CA ALA A 98 0.43 0.42 -19.65
C ALA A 98 0.11 -1.09 -19.67
N GLU A 99 0.55 -1.82 -20.67
CA GLU A 99 0.39 -3.27 -20.79
C GLU A 99 1.22 -4.01 -19.73
N VAL A 100 2.48 -3.60 -19.51
CA VAL A 100 3.33 -4.16 -18.44
C VAL A 100 2.66 -3.99 -17.08
N LEU A 101 2.14 -2.79 -16.80
CA LEU A 101 1.46 -2.49 -15.54
C LEU A 101 0.15 -3.25 -15.38
N GLN A 102 -0.63 -3.41 -16.45
CA GLN A 102 -1.90 -4.14 -16.42
C GLN A 102 -1.71 -5.60 -16.00
N HIS A 103 -0.63 -6.25 -16.43
CA HIS A 103 -0.28 -7.61 -16.00
C HIS A 103 0.22 -7.68 -14.56
N ALA A 104 0.84 -6.62 -14.05
CA ALA A 104 1.44 -6.60 -12.73
C ALA A 104 0.47 -6.18 -11.60
N ILE A 105 -0.53 -5.31 -11.89
CA ILE A 105 -1.40 -4.74 -10.86
C ILE A 105 -2.31 -5.78 -10.20
N GLY A 106 -2.89 -6.69 -10.98
CA GLY A 106 -3.82 -7.71 -10.48
C GLY A 106 -3.21 -8.58 -9.37
N PRO A 107 -2.05 -9.22 -9.60
CA PRO A 107 -1.36 -10.00 -8.58
C PRO A 107 -1.02 -9.23 -7.29
N THR A 108 -0.58 -7.97 -7.39
CA THR A 108 -0.29 -7.12 -6.23
C THR A 108 -1.56 -6.80 -5.44
N LEU A 109 -2.64 -6.41 -6.11
CA LEU A 109 -3.92 -6.13 -5.46
C LEU A 109 -4.50 -7.37 -4.78
N ALA A 110 -4.43 -8.54 -5.43
CA ALA A 110 -4.86 -9.80 -4.85
C ALA A 110 -4.07 -10.15 -3.58
N LEU A 111 -2.74 -9.98 -3.60
CA LEU A 111 -1.89 -10.18 -2.43
C LEU A 111 -2.25 -9.20 -1.30
N ALA A 112 -2.39 -7.92 -1.59
CA ALA A 112 -2.74 -6.89 -0.61
C ALA A 112 -4.13 -7.15 0.01
N ALA A 113 -5.13 -7.49 -0.80
CA ALA A 113 -6.48 -7.78 -0.34
C ALA A 113 -6.52 -9.02 0.57
N LEU A 114 -5.86 -10.11 0.16
CA LEU A 114 -5.77 -11.33 0.98
C LEU A 114 -5.02 -11.06 2.29
N SER A 115 -3.89 -10.34 2.23
CA SER A 115 -3.11 -9.98 3.42
C SER A 115 -3.93 -9.12 4.39
N LEU A 116 -4.70 -8.16 3.88
CA LEU A 116 -5.59 -7.34 4.71
C LEU A 116 -6.70 -8.16 5.36
N ALA A 117 -7.33 -9.06 4.60
CA ALA A 117 -8.37 -9.95 5.14
C ALA A 117 -7.81 -10.84 6.26
N VAL A 118 -6.64 -11.47 6.04
CA VAL A 118 -5.96 -12.29 7.05
C VAL A 118 -5.54 -11.45 8.26
N ALA A 119 -5.02 -10.24 8.04
CA ALA A 119 -4.64 -9.33 9.12
C ALA A 119 -5.84 -8.98 10.01
N TRP A 120 -7.00 -8.69 9.42
CA TRP A 120 -8.22 -8.45 10.16
C TRP A 120 -8.70 -9.68 10.94
N VAL A 121 -8.63 -10.88 10.37
CA VAL A 121 -9.00 -12.12 11.07
C VAL A 121 -8.11 -12.31 12.31
N ILE A 122 -6.78 -12.15 12.17
CA ILE A 122 -5.83 -12.27 13.28
C ILE A 122 -6.11 -11.18 14.33
N ALA A 123 -6.26 -9.92 13.92
CA ALA A 123 -6.52 -8.80 14.82
C ALA A 123 -7.83 -8.96 15.59
N LEU A 124 -8.91 -9.35 14.91
CA LEU A 124 -10.21 -9.59 15.55
C LEU A 124 -10.13 -10.72 16.57
N THR A 125 -9.42 -11.80 16.24
CA THR A 125 -9.21 -12.92 17.17
C THR A 125 -8.45 -12.47 18.42
N SER A 126 -7.35 -11.71 18.23
CA SER A 126 -6.57 -11.14 19.33
C SER A 126 -7.43 -10.22 20.23
N VAL A 127 -8.18 -9.29 19.63
CA VAL A 127 -9.06 -8.36 20.35
C VAL A 127 -10.17 -9.11 21.09
N PHE A 128 -10.77 -10.13 20.46
CA PHE A 128 -11.81 -10.94 21.07
C PHE A 128 -11.29 -11.67 22.33
N ILE A 129 -10.12 -12.30 22.24
CA ILE A 129 -9.46 -12.96 23.39
C ILE A 129 -9.13 -11.94 24.48
N ALA A 130 -8.55 -10.80 24.11
CA ALA A 130 -8.17 -9.72 25.03
C ALA A 130 -9.37 -9.05 25.71
N SER A 131 -10.53 -9.03 25.06
CA SER A 131 -11.76 -8.43 25.61
C SER A 131 -12.36 -9.23 26.77
N GLY A 132 -11.91 -10.47 27.01
CA GLY A 132 -12.30 -11.29 28.16
C GLY A 132 -11.80 -10.77 29.51
N SER A 133 -12.16 -11.49 30.59
CA SER A 133 -11.83 -11.10 31.97
C SER A 133 -10.40 -11.49 32.40
N SER A 134 -9.74 -12.40 31.70
CA SER A 134 -8.41 -12.93 32.05
C SER A 134 -7.31 -11.87 31.83
N ARG A 135 -6.60 -11.51 32.91
CA ARG A 135 -5.42 -10.61 32.84
C ARG A 135 -4.29 -11.25 32.04
N ALA A 136 -4.07 -12.57 32.22
CA ALA A 136 -3.02 -13.29 31.50
C ALA A 136 -3.27 -13.31 29.98
N ALA A 137 -4.51 -13.59 29.55
CA ALA A 137 -4.87 -13.56 28.12
C ALA A 137 -4.64 -12.18 27.50
N ARG A 138 -5.00 -11.09 28.22
CA ARG A 138 -4.72 -9.73 27.77
C ARG A 138 -3.22 -9.44 27.63
N ALA A 139 -2.42 -9.86 28.62
CA ALA A 139 -0.98 -9.63 28.60
C ALA A 139 -0.32 -10.40 27.45
N VAL A 140 -0.67 -11.68 27.27
CA VAL A 140 -0.11 -12.51 26.20
C VAL A 140 -0.48 -11.98 24.81
N THR A 141 -1.77 -11.70 24.56
CA THR A 141 -2.19 -11.17 23.27
C THR A 141 -1.56 -9.79 22.98
N SER A 142 -1.43 -8.94 24.02
CA SER A 142 -0.76 -7.64 23.87
C SER A 142 0.71 -7.78 23.51
N ALA A 143 1.42 -8.70 24.14
CA ALA A 143 2.82 -8.99 23.82
C ALA A 143 2.97 -9.55 22.39
N LEU A 144 2.11 -10.49 22.00
CA LEU A 144 2.10 -11.05 20.64
C LEU A 144 1.82 -9.98 19.58
N ASP A 145 0.82 -9.11 19.80
CA ASP A 145 0.50 -8.03 18.87
C ASP A 145 1.65 -7.03 18.76
N LEU A 146 2.35 -6.74 19.87
CA LEU A 146 3.51 -5.84 19.87
C LEU A 146 4.68 -6.47 19.10
N VAL A 147 4.98 -7.73 19.35
CA VAL A 147 6.03 -8.46 18.62
C VAL A 147 5.68 -8.53 17.14
N ALA A 148 4.44 -8.89 16.79
CA ALA A 148 3.99 -8.94 15.41
C ALA A 148 4.17 -7.59 14.70
N ALA A 149 3.73 -6.48 15.31
CA ALA A 149 3.86 -5.14 14.74
C ALA A 149 5.33 -4.68 14.58
N ALA A 150 6.24 -5.17 15.43
CA ALA A 150 7.65 -4.80 15.37
C ALA A 150 8.45 -5.62 14.34
N MET A 151 7.90 -6.73 13.82
CA MET A 151 8.62 -7.59 12.88
C MET A 151 8.74 -6.95 11.48
N PRO A 152 9.95 -6.85 10.89
CA PRO A 152 10.11 -6.48 9.50
C PRO A 152 9.52 -7.56 8.58
N ASN A 153 8.73 -7.15 7.57
CA ASN A 153 8.05 -8.08 6.65
C ASN A 153 9.02 -9.05 5.97
N PHE A 154 10.19 -8.57 5.51
CA PHE A 154 11.19 -9.38 4.82
C PHE A 154 11.82 -10.42 5.74
N TRP A 155 12.06 -10.08 7.01
CA TRP A 155 12.61 -10.99 8.00
C TRP A 155 11.61 -12.11 8.32
N LEU A 156 10.34 -11.73 8.55
CA LEU A 156 9.26 -12.69 8.76
C LEU A 156 9.08 -13.60 7.53
N ALA A 157 9.14 -13.05 6.31
CA ALA A 157 9.08 -13.83 5.08
C ALA A 157 10.16 -14.91 5.04
N SER A 158 11.40 -14.55 5.38
CA SER A 158 12.53 -15.50 5.43
C SER A 158 12.33 -16.59 6.48
N LEU A 159 11.80 -16.24 7.67
CA LEU A 159 11.47 -17.23 8.71
C LEU A 159 10.35 -18.18 8.27
N LEU A 160 9.31 -17.65 7.62
CA LEU A 160 8.21 -18.47 7.13
C LEU A 160 8.68 -19.44 6.04
N VAL A 161 9.53 -19.00 5.11
CA VAL A 161 10.14 -19.89 4.11
C VAL A 161 10.99 -20.95 4.79
N LEU A 162 11.87 -20.57 5.73
CA LEU A 162 12.71 -21.52 6.44
C LEU A 162 11.87 -22.59 7.15
N LEU A 163 10.82 -22.19 7.85
CA LEU A 163 9.97 -23.10 8.63
C LEU A 163 9.07 -23.94 7.74
N PHE A 164 8.23 -23.29 6.91
CA PHE A 164 7.16 -23.98 6.18
C PHE A 164 7.64 -24.67 4.91
N THR A 165 8.67 -24.16 4.27
CA THR A 165 9.25 -24.82 3.10
C THR A 165 10.44 -25.70 3.47
N GLY A 166 11.39 -25.15 4.24
CA GLY A 166 12.65 -25.85 4.51
C GLY A 166 12.52 -26.98 5.53
N VAL A 167 11.82 -26.74 6.66
CA VAL A 167 11.72 -27.73 7.74
C VAL A 167 10.50 -28.63 7.57
N LEU A 168 9.32 -28.05 7.33
CA LEU A 168 8.05 -28.78 7.28
C LEU A 168 7.71 -29.32 5.88
N GLY A 169 8.20 -28.70 4.81
CA GLY A 169 7.88 -29.08 3.43
C GLY A 169 6.41 -28.89 3.04
N TRP A 170 5.66 -28.02 3.73
CA TRP A 170 4.21 -27.88 3.54
C TRP A 170 3.84 -26.91 2.43
N LEU A 171 4.62 -25.84 2.24
CA LEU A 171 4.31 -24.75 1.33
C LEU A 171 5.53 -24.42 0.44
N PRO A 172 5.31 -24.00 -0.80
CA PRO A 172 6.39 -23.66 -1.71
C PRO A 172 7.06 -22.32 -1.34
N ALA A 173 8.39 -22.23 -1.53
CA ALA A 173 9.14 -20.99 -1.36
C ALA A 173 8.89 -19.98 -2.50
N VAL A 174 8.55 -20.47 -3.68
CA VAL A 174 8.32 -19.65 -4.88
C VAL A 174 6.85 -19.73 -5.25
N SER A 175 6.28 -18.62 -5.67
CA SER A 175 4.88 -18.56 -6.08
C SER A 175 4.69 -19.28 -7.42
N THR A 176 4.00 -20.41 -7.42
CA THR A 176 3.74 -21.27 -8.58
C THR A 176 2.46 -20.90 -9.35
N GLY A 177 1.79 -19.80 -8.97
CA GLY A 177 0.47 -19.45 -9.53
C GLY A 177 -0.70 -20.13 -8.82
N GLU A 178 -0.45 -21.17 -8.03
CA GLU A 178 -1.45 -21.86 -7.23
C GLU A 178 -1.75 -21.13 -5.91
N PHE A 179 -2.86 -21.49 -5.26
CA PHE A 179 -3.25 -20.91 -3.96
C PHE A 179 -2.17 -21.12 -2.89
N ALA A 180 -1.50 -22.28 -2.86
CA ALA A 180 -0.41 -22.55 -1.94
C ALA A 180 0.73 -21.52 -2.02
N GLY A 181 1.03 -21.01 -3.21
CA GLY A 181 2.09 -20.02 -3.45
C GLY A 181 1.77 -18.59 -2.97
N ILE A 182 0.52 -18.28 -2.57
CA ILE A 182 0.17 -16.95 -2.03
C ILE A 182 0.13 -16.95 -0.49
N VAL A 183 0.10 -18.11 0.16
CA VAL A 183 -0.11 -18.22 1.62
C VAL A 183 1.03 -17.56 2.40
N LEU A 184 2.28 -17.97 2.15
CA LEU A 184 3.45 -17.41 2.86
C LEU A 184 3.62 -15.91 2.59
N PRO A 185 3.55 -15.42 1.33
CA PRO A 185 3.52 -13.99 1.03
C PRO A 185 2.46 -13.22 1.81
N ALA A 186 1.22 -13.75 1.83
CA ALA A 186 0.12 -13.11 2.53
C ALA A 186 0.33 -13.06 4.04
N LEU A 187 0.83 -14.14 4.66
CA LEU A 187 1.15 -14.18 6.09
C LEU A 187 2.29 -13.21 6.46
N ALA A 188 3.32 -13.12 5.62
CA ALA A 188 4.44 -12.21 5.85
C ALA A 188 4.01 -10.73 5.91
N LEU A 189 2.99 -10.36 5.14
CA LEU A 189 2.39 -9.03 5.18
C LEU A 189 1.31 -8.89 6.26
N ALA A 190 0.50 -9.92 6.45
CA ALA A 190 -0.66 -9.89 7.33
C ALA A 190 -0.29 -9.83 8.81
N ILE A 191 0.72 -10.60 9.26
CA ILE A 191 1.07 -10.70 10.67
C ILE A 191 1.51 -9.35 11.25
N PRO A 192 2.46 -8.60 10.68
CA PRO A 192 2.82 -7.28 11.18
C PRO A 192 1.65 -6.28 11.14
N THR A 193 0.89 -6.29 10.04
CA THR A 193 -0.27 -5.42 9.88
C THR A 193 -1.36 -5.73 10.93
N SER A 194 -1.58 -7.01 11.24
CA SER A 194 -2.55 -7.41 12.27
C SER A 194 -2.17 -6.90 13.65
N GLY A 195 -0.88 -6.90 13.98
CA GLY A 195 -0.38 -6.36 15.25
C GLY A 195 -0.73 -4.87 15.43
N PHE A 196 -0.55 -4.06 14.39
CA PHE A 196 -0.95 -2.64 14.40
C PHE A 196 -2.47 -2.47 14.56
N ILE A 197 -3.27 -3.18 13.75
CA ILE A 197 -4.72 -3.10 13.82
C ILE A 197 -5.22 -3.53 15.21
N ALA A 198 -4.70 -4.64 15.75
CA ALA A 198 -5.09 -5.16 17.04
C ALA A 198 -4.78 -4.18 18.19
N GLN A 199 -3.62 -3.52 18.17
CA GLN A 199 -3.27 -2.51 19.18
C GLN A 199 -4.23 -1.32 19.17
N VAL A 200 -4.56 -0.80 17.97
CA VAL A 200 -5.50 0.32 17.83
C VAL A 200 -6.91 -0.08 18.27
N CYS A 201 -7.39 -1.26 17.87
CA CYS A 201 -8.69 -1.78 18.31
C CYS A 201 -8.71 -2.01 19.83
N ARG A 202 -7.61 -2.49 20.42
CA ARG A 202 -7.50 -2.70 21.87
C ARG A 202 -7.62 -1.41 22.66
N ALA A 203 -6.95 -0.34 22.22
CA ALA A 203 -7.10 0.98 22.81
C ALA A 203 -8.55 1.47 22.72
N GLY A 204 -9.22 1.23 21.59
CA GLY A 204 -10.65 1.52 21.41
C GLY A 204 -11.55 0.71 22.36
N VAL A 205 -11.25 -0.57 22.56
CA VAL A 205 -11.97 -1.45 23.51
C VAL A 205 -11.81 -0.94 24.95
N GLU A 206 -10.62 -0.53 25.36
CA GLU A 206 -10.39 -0.02 26.72
C GLU A 206 -11.13 1.30 26.95
N ASN A 207 -11.10 2.21 25.98
CA ASN A 207 -11.90 3.45 26.02
C ASN A 207 -13.40 3.17 26.07
N ALA A 208 -13.87 2.19 25.31
CA ALA A 208 -15.29 1.81 25.33
C ALA A 208 -15.72 1.23 26.68
N ARG A 209 -14.86 0.49 27.37
CA ARG A 209 -15.16 -0.10 28.70
C ARG A 209 -15.48 0.94 29.76
N SER A 210 -14.83 2.09 29.72
CA SER A 210 -15.02 3.21 30.67
C SER A 210 -16.13 4.17 30.26
N ALA A 211 -16.82 3.91 29.15
CA ALA A 211 -17.84 4.81 28.64
C ALA A 211 -19.18 4.70 29.42
N PRO A 212 -19.90 5.82 29.69
CA PRO A 212 -21.11 5.83 30.47
C PRO A 212 -22.24 4.95 29.92
N PHE A 213 -22.29 4.72 28.62
CA PHE A 213 -23.29 3.87 27.99
C PHE A 213 -23.18 2.39 28.40
N ILE A 214 -22.01 1.94 28.86
CA ILE A 214 -21.79 0.57 29.36
C ILE A 214 -22.52 0.38 30.67
N GLU A 215 -22.45 1.33 31.59
CA GLU A 215 -23.19 1.29 32.84
C GLU A 215 -24.71 1.30 32.60
N SER A 216 -25.15 2.09 31.62
CA SER A 216 -26.55 2.11 31.22
C SER A 216 -27.04 0.77 30.65
N ALA A 217 -26.20 0.06 29.89
CA ALA A 217 -26.50 -1.27 29.35
C ALA A 217 -26.62 -2.31 30.49
N ARG A 218 -25.69 -2.28 31.45
CA ARG A 218 -25.74 -3.13 32.65
C ARG A 218 -26.98 -2.86 33.52
N ALA A 219 -27.31 -1.57 33.71
CA ALA A 219 -28.51 -1.19 34.48
C ALA A 219 -29.82 -1.68 33.83
N ARG A 220 -29.83 -1.87 32.48
CA ARG A 220 -30.95 -2.48 31.76
C ARG A 220 -31.01 -4.00 31.86
N GLY A 221 -30.08 -4.62 32.59
CA GLY A 221 -30.03 -6.07 32.76
C GLY A 221 -29.37 -6.85 31.62
N GLU A 222 -28.56 -6.17 30.73
CA GLU A 222 -27.80 -6.90 29.72
C GLU A 222 -26.72 -7.79 30.36
N THR A 223 -26.56 -9.00 29.82
CA THR A 223 -25.50 -9.91 30.28
C THR A 223 -24.11 -9.36 29.92
N GLU A 224 -23.11 -9.68 30.74
CA GLU A 224 -21.71 -9.26 30.48
C GLU A 224 -21.22 -9.67 29.07
N ALA A 225 -21.66 -10.83 28.57
CA ALA A 225 -21.37 -11.26 27.21
C ALA A 225 -22.03 -10.34 26.16
N GLY A 226 -23.29 -9.95 26.40
CA GLY A 226 -24.03 -9.01 25.55
C GLY A 226 -23.36 -7.63 25.53
N VAL A 227 -23.06 -7.08 26.71
CA VAL A 227 -22.34 -5.81 26.86
C VAL A 227 -21.01 -5.85 26.12
N ARG A 228 -20.23 -6.92 26.26
CA ARG A 228 -18.95 -7.10 25.59
C ARG A 228 -19.08 -7.10 24.07
N LEU A 229 -19.98 -7.91 23.51
CA LEU A 229 -20.09 -8.10 22.07
C LEU A 229 -20.78 -6.92 21.36
N ARG A 230 -21.90 -6.46 21.93
CA ARG A 230 -22.75 -5.45 21.28
C ARG A 230 -22.25 -4.02 21.47
N HIS A 231 -21.57 -3.75 22.59
CA HIS A 231 -21.12 -2.40 22.93
C HIS A 231 -19.62 -2.26 22.92
N ILE A 232 -18.89 -3.02 23.73
CA ILE A 232 -17.44 -2.80 23.91
C ILE A 232 -16.66 -3.12 22.62
N ILE A 233 -16.81 -4.32 22.07
CA ILE A 233 -16.08 -4.72 20.85
C ILE A 233 -16.53 -3.86 19.69
N ARG A 234 -17.82 -3.69 19.47
CA ARG A 234 -18.34 -2.90 18.36
C ARG A 234 -17.78 -1.47 18.32
N HIS A 235 -17.75 -0.78 19.45
CA HIS A 235 -17.20 0.58 19.53
C HIS A 235 -15.67 0.57 19.46
N GLY A 236 -15.03 -0.44 20.04
CA GLY A 236 -13.57 -0.60 20.02
C GLY A 236 -12.98 -0.89 18.64
N LEU A 237 -13.77 -1.45 17.71
CA LEU A 237 -13.31 -1.71 16.35
C LEU A 237 -13.30 -0.47 15.45
N VAL A 238 -14.05 0.58 15.78
CA VAL A 238 -14.15 1.79 14.93
C VAL A 238 -12.79 2.43 14.63
N PRO A 239 -11.89 2.64 15.61
CA PRO A 239 -10.54 3.16 15.33
C PRO A 239 -9.74 2.25 14.40
N GLY A 240 -9.87 0.91 14.54
CA GLY A 240 -9.20 -0.05 13.66
C GLY A 240 -9.71 0.02 12.21
N LEU A 241 -11.01 0.23 12.01
CA LEU A 241 -11.58 0.45 10.67
C LEU A 241 -10.97 1.68 10.00
N ASN A 242 -10.75 2.76 10.74
CA ASN A 242 -10.09 3.95 10.22
C ASN A 242 -8.62 3.68 9.82
N MET A 243 -7.95 2.73 10.49
CA MET A 243 -6.58 2.31 10.14
C MET A 243 -6.51 1.42 8.89
N THR A 244 -7.64 0.92 8.39
CA THR A 244 -7.64 0.02 7.21
C THR A 244 -7.06 0.66 5.96
N ALA A 245 -7.32 1.95 5.76
CA ALA A 245 -6.78 2.67 4.62
C ALA A 245 -5.26 2.87 4.72
N TRP A 246 -4.77 3.20 5.91
CA TRP A 246 -3.32 3.23 6.17
C TRP A 246 -2.69 1.85 5.95
N ALA A 247 -3.34 0.79 6.44
CA ALA A 247 -2.89 -0.58 6.27
C ALA A 247 -2.80 -0.97 4.78
N LEU A 248 -3.78 -0.60 3.96
CA LEU A 248 -3.73 -0.83 2.50
C LEU A 248 -2.51 -0.15 1.86
N GLY A 249 -2.23 1.11 2.18
CA GLY A 249 -1.04 1.81 1.68
C GLY A 249 0.26 1.11 2.11
N SER A 250 0.34 0.70 3.38
CA SER A 250 1.48 -0.05 3.93
C SER A 250 1.66 -1.41 3.26
N LEU A 251 0.57 -2.13 2.99
CA LEU A 251 0.60 -3.43 2.32
C LEU A 251 1.07 -3.31 0.87
N LEU A 252 0.64 -2.29 0.14
CA LEU A 252 1.09 -2.04 -1.24
C LEU A 252 2.60 -1.75 -1.28
N GLY A 253 3.11 -0.93 -0.34
CA GLY A 253 4.55 -0.69 -0.21
C GLY A 253 5.34 -1.94 0.19
N GLY A 254 4.83 -2.70 1.16
CA GLY A 254 5.43 -3.95 1.63
C GLY A 254 5.40 -5.06 0.59
N ALA A 255 4.37 -5.10 -0.26
CA ALA A 255 4.23 -6.09 -1.31
C ALA A 255 5.45 -6.12 -2.25
N ALA A 256 6.05 -4.96 -2.53
CA ALA A 256 7.22 -4.87 -3.42
C ALA A 256 8.36 -5.81 -3.00
N VAL A 257 8.72 -5.80 -1.73
CA VAL A 257 9.80 -6.65 -1.20
C VAL A 257 9.36 -8.12 -1.16
N ILE A 258 8.12 -8.39 -0.76
CA ILE A 258 7.57 -9.74 -0.65
C ILE A 258 7.43 -10.40 -2.02
N GLU A 259 7.02 -9.68 -3.04
CA GLU A 259 6.95 -10.18 -4.42
C GLU A 259 8.33 -10.61 -4.95
N VAL A 260 9.38 -9.88 -4.59
CA VAL A 260 10.76 -10.24 -4.96
C VAL A 260 11.20 -11.51 -4.21
N ILE A 261 11.01 -11.58 -2.89
CA ILE A 261 11.43 -12.73 -2.09
C ILE A 261 10.77 -14.03 -2.56
N PHE A 262 9.47 -14.00 -2.84
CA PHE A 262 8.71 -15.17 -3.28
C PHE A 262 8.65 -15.35 -4.80
N ALA A 263 9.44 -14.59 -5.55
CA ALA A 263 9.46 -14.57 -7.01
C ALA A 263 8.06 -14.43 -7.65
N ARG A 264 7.14 -13.73 -6.95
CA ARG A 264 5.76 -13.56 -7.37
C ARG A 264 5.64 -12.47 -8.43
N PRO A 265 4.81 -12.66 -9.48
CA PRO A 265 4.49 -11.56 -10.40
C PRO A 265 3.77 -10.46 -9.63
N GLY A 266 4.08 -9.19 -9.94
CA GLY A 266 3.45 -8.02 -9.34
C GLY A 266 4.22 -6.74 -9.63
N LEU A 267 3.69 -5.61 -9.16
CA LEU A 267 4.25 -4.27 -9.39
C LEU A 267 5.65 -4.11 -8.77
N GLY A 268 5.86 -4.64 -7.56
CA GLY A 268 7.15 -4.52 -6.90
C GLY A 268 8.26 -5.29 -7.60
N ARG A 269 7.99 -6.53 -8.00
CA ARG A 269 8.94 -7.31 -8.79
C ARG A 269 9.22 -6.65 -10.14
N THR A 270 8.19 -6.14 -10.80
CA THR A 270 8.32 -5.38 -12.05
C THR A 270 9.20 -4.16 -11.85
N LEU A 271 9.01 -3.41 -10.76
CA LEU A 271 9.84 -2.25 -10.41
C LEU A 271 11.31 -2.64 -10.24
N VAL A 272 11.60 -3.65 -9.41
CA VAL A 272 12.98 -4.09 -9.15
C VAL A 272 13.65 -4.57 -10.43
N SER A 273 12.93 -5.36 -11.25
CA SER A 273 13.44 -5.81 -12.56
C SER A 273 13.74 -4.63 -13.49
N ALA A 274 12.82 -3.66 -13.59
CA ALA A 274 12.98 -2.48 -14.43
C ALA A 274 14.16 -1.59 -13.97
N VAL A 275 14.34 -1.42 -12.66
CA VAL A 275 15.51 -0.70 -12.10
C VAL A 275 16.81 -1.42 -12.44
N THR A 276 16.84 -2.74 -12.32
CA THR A 276 18.04 -3.54 -12.59
C THR A 276 18.51 -3.42 -14.05
N VAL A 277 17.55 -3.41 -15.00
CA VAL A 277 17.87 -3.25 -16.42
C VAL A 277 17.83 -1.80 -16.90
N ARG A 278 17.51 -0.82 -16.01
CA ARG A 278 17.41 0.61 -16.32
C ARG A 278 16.28 0.96 -17.30
N ASP A 279 15.18 0.26 -17.22
CA ASP A 279 13.99 0.55 -18.02
C ASP A 279 13.21 1.74 -17.40
N ILE A 280 13.68 2.95 -17.71
CA ILE A 280 13.16 4.19 -17.13
C ILE A 280 11.63 4.34 -17.27
N PRO A 281 11.00 4.11 -18.45
CA PRO A 281 9.56 4.26 -18.58
C PRO A 281 8.77 3.31 -17.66
N VAL A 282 9.21 2.07 -17.49
CA VAL A 282 8.54 1.11 -16.59
C VAL A 282 8.70 1.53 -15.14
N VAL A 283 9.89 1.97 -14.72
CA VAL A 283 10.11 2.48 -13.35
C VAL A 283 9.19 3.66 -13.06
N LEU A 284 9.15 4.67 -13.95
CA LEU A 284 8.26 5.83 -13.81
C LEU A 284 6.80 5.41 -13.78
N GLY A 285 6.39 4.49 -14.65
CA GLY A 285 5.03 3.96 -14.69
C GLY A 285 4.61 3.30 -13.38
N VAL A 286 5.45 2.44 -12.80
CA VAL A 286 5.16 1.77 -11.52
C VAL A 286 5.09 2.78 -10.37
N VAL A 287 6.05 3.71 -10.28
CA VAL A 287 6.08 4.74 -9.23
C VAL A 287 4.86 5.65 -9.29
N LEU A 288 4.49 6.09 -10.49
CA LEU A 288 3.29 6.91 -10.70
C LEU A 288 2.00 6.15 -10.39
N LEU A 289 1.93 4.87 -10.75
CA LEU A 289 0.78 4.04 -10.42
C LEU A 289 0.66 3.82 -8.91
N ALA A 290 1.77 3.62 -8.20
CA ALA A 290 1.80 3.51 -6.74
C ALA A 290 1.36 4.83 -6.06
N ALA A 291 1.84 5.97 -6.57
CA ALA A 291 1.42 7.29 -6.09
C ALA A 291 -0.07 7.54 -6.35
N LEU A 292 -0.57 7.18 -7.52
CA LEU A 292 -2.00 7.27 -7.86
C LEU A 292 -2.85 6.38 -6.94
N ALA A 293 -2.42 5.14 -6.70
CA ALA A 293 -3.10 4.23 -5.78
C ALA A 293 -3.16 4.82 -4.36
N TYR A 294 -2.06 5.40 -3.87
CA TYR A 294 -2.03 6.09 -2.57
C TYR A 294 -3.01 7.28 -2.53
N VAL A 295 -3.03 8.12 -3.55
CA VAL A 295 -3.97 9.25 -3.66
C VAL A 295 -5.42 8.76 -3.65
N VAL A 296 -5.73 7.73 -4.42
CA VAL A 296 -7.09 7.14 -4.47
C VAL A 296 -7.50 6.59 -3.10
N VAL A 297 -6.62 5.83 -2.44
CA VAL A 297 -6.88 5.28 -1.10
C VAL A 297 -7.12 6.41 -0.10
N THR A 298 -6.31 7.47 -0.13
CA THR A 298 -6.48 8.65 0.74
C THR A 298 -7.81 9.34 0.50
N LEU A 299 -8.18 9.57 -0.76
CA LEU A 299 -9.48 10.18 -1.11
C LEU A 299 -10.67 9.34 -0.65
N ILE A 300 -10.62 8.02 -0.84
CA ILE A 300 -11.66 7.10 -0.36
C ILE A 300 -11.77 7.16 1.17
N THR A 301 -10.65 7.20 1.86
CA THR A 301 -10.59 7.31 3.32
C THR A 301 -11.22 8.61 3.79
N ASP A 302 -10.82 9.74 3.22
CA ASP A 302 -11.36 11.05 3.55
C ASP A 302 -12.88 11.11 3.35
N LEU A 303 -13.37 10.57 2.23
CA LEU A 303 -14.80 10.51 1.95
C LEU A 303 -15.55 9.60 2.94
N THR A 304 -14.92 8.52 3.39
CA THR A 304 -15.50 7.60 4.36
C THR A 304 -15.56 8.25 5.75
N ILE A 305 -14.48 8.91 6.19
CA ILE A 305 -14.43 9.65 7.45
C ILE A 305 -15.46 10.78 7.46
N ALA A 306 -15.59 11.55 6.39
CA ALA A 306 -16.56 12.63 6.28
C ALA A 306 -18.02 12.14 6.44
N LYS A 307 -18.33 10.90 5.99
CA LYS A 307 -19.66 10.29 6.19
C LYS A 307 -19.88 9.76 7.59
N VAL A 308 -18.83 9.25 8.26
CA VAL A 308 -18.91 8.61 9.58
C VAL A 308 -18.84 9.66 10.71
N ASP A 309 -18.03 10.70 10.55
CA ASP A 309 -17.90 11.80 11.54
C ASP A 309 -17.97 13.19 10.87
N PRO A 310 -19.20 13.73 10.74
CA PRO A 310 -19.40 15.07 10.14
C PRO A 310 -18.76 16.23 10.95
N ARG A 311 -18.33 16.01 12.18
CA ARG A 311 -17.70 17.03 13.03
C ARG A 311 -16.26 17.33 12.62
N THR A 312 -15.59 16.39 11.99
CA THR A 312 -14.23 16.56 11.47
C THR A 312 -14.20 17.53 10.29
N GLU A 313 -15.23 17.51 9.44
CA GLU A 313 -15.36 18.46 8.33
C GLU A 313 -15.49 19.92 8.80
N ALA A 314 -16.26 20.17 9.86
CA ALA A 314 -16.44 21.50 10.43
C ALA A 314 -15.12 22.08 11.01
N LYS A 315 -14.26 21.24 11.60
CA LYS A 315 -12.94 21.65 12.11
C LYS A 315 -11.96 21.96 10.98
N LEU A 316 -11.96 21.19 9.92
CA LEU A 316 -11.12 21.42 8.73
C LEU A 316 -11.54 22.71 8.01
N GLN A 317 -12.83 22.97 7.87
CA GLN A 317 -13.36 24.20 7.29
C GLN A 317 -13.01 25.44 8.12
N GLN A 318 -13.03 25.33 9.46
CA GLN A 318 -12.58 26.41 10.35
C GLN A 318 -11.06 26.65 10.28
N ALA A 319 -10.25 25.60 10.13
CA ALA A 319 -8.80 25.74 9.98
C ALA A 319 -8.41 26.41 8.66
N VAL A 320 -9.11 26.11 7.57
CA VAL A 320 -8.90 26.74 6.24
C VAL A 320 -9.44 28.18 6.21
N ALA A 321 -10.47 28.50 6.99
CA ALA A 321 -11.01 29.87 7.04
C ALA A 321 -10.20 30.83 7.93
N ASN A 322 -9.35 30.30 8.81
CA ASN A 322 -8.54 31.05 9.79
C ASN A 322 -7.04 31.14 9.40
N GLY A 323 -6.61 30.55 8.29
CA GLY A 323 -5.26 30.64 7.70
C GLY A 323 -5.27 31.40 6.37
#